data_8e46ab8140c948a2e663ed45bedb0c31
#
_entry.id   8e46ab8140c948a2e663ed45bedb0c31
#
_cell.length_a   1.000
_cell.length_b   1.000
_cell.length_c   1.000
_cell.angle_alpha   90.00
_cell.angle_beta   90.00
_cell.angle_gamma   90.00
#
_symmetry.space_group_name_H-M   'P 1'
#
loop_
_entity.id
_entity.type
_entity.pdbx_description
1 polymer ?
#
loop_
_entity_poly.entity_id
_entity_poly.type
_entity_poly.pdbx_seq_one_letter_code
_entity_poly.pdbx_strand_id
1 'polypeptide(L)'
;MTFLFQLQSAAAAALSAAAVKSKHLAAIEERKIKGLVALLVETQMKKLEIKLRHFEELETIMDREREALEYQRQQLIQVISCALIVCLCILLSF
;
A
#
# COMPACT_ATOMS: atom_id res chain seq x y z
N MET A 1 29.59 54.18 -32.32
CA MET A 1 28.66 54.24 -31.17
C MET A 1 27.31 53.57 -31.44
N THR A 2 26.70 53.76 -32.59
CA THR A 2 25.46 53.08 -32.96
C THR A 2 25.55 51.57 -33.00
N PHE A 3 26.69 51.02 -33.44
CA PHE A 3 26.90 49.58 -33.47
C PHE A 3 26.95 48.94 -32.06
N LEU A 4 27.63 49.59 -31.11
CA LEU A 4 27.68 49.13 -29.74
C LEU A 4 26.32 49.21 -29.04
N PHE A 5 25.55 50.26 -29.34
CA PHE A 5 24.21 50.42 -28.81
C PHE A 5 23.27 49.34 -29.35
N GLN A 6 23.34 49.04 -30.65
CA GLN A 6 22.59 47.96 -31.27
C GLN A 6 22.96 46.59 -30.72
N LEU A 7 24.25 46.36 -30.48
CA LEU A 7 24.73 45.11 -29.87
C LEU A 7 24.25 44.94 -28.44
N GLN A 8 24.26 46.01 -27.64
CA GLN A 8 23.70 45.98 -26.29
C GLN A 8 22.19 45.74 -26.29
N SER A 9 21.48 46.39 -27.18
CA SER A 9 20.04 46.22 -27.34
C SER A 9 19.68 44.78 -27.75
N ALA A 10 20.43 44.22 -28.70
CA ALA A 10 20.24 42.81 -29.12
C ALA A 10 20.58 41.84 -27.99
N ALA A 11 21.65 42.07 -27.23
CA ALA A 11 22.01 41.26 -26.08
C ALA A 11 20.96 41.33 -24.97
N ALA A 12 20.44 42.49 -24.67
CA ALA A 12 19.37 42.68 -23.69
C ALA A 12 18.08 41.99 -24.12
N ALA A 13 17.73 42.08 -25.39
CA ALA A 13 16.54 41.38 -25.94
C ALA A 13 16.71 39.84 -25.87
N ALA A 14 17.90 39.33 -26.21
CA ALA A 14 18.22 37.93 -26.14
C ALA A 14 18.15 37.40 -24.68
N LEU A 15 18.70 38.15 -23.72
CA LEU A 15 18.65 37.79 -22.31
C LEU A 15 17.23 37.80 -21.75
N SER A 16 16.43 38.81 -22.10
CA SER A 16 15.03 38.86 -21.65
C SER A 16 14.20 37.75 -22.26
N ALA A 17 14.39 37.41 -23.54
CA ALA A 17 13.76 36.30 -24.19
C ALA A 17 14.15 34.95 -23.56
N ALA A 18 15.41 34.76 -23.26
CA ALA A 18 15.93 33.58 -22.57
C ALA A 18 15.35 33.44 -21.15
N ALA A 19 15.25 34.54 -20.41
CA ALA A 19 14.68 34.58 -19.08
C ALA A 19 13.19 34.19 -19.10
N VAL A 20 12.41 34.72 -20.03
CA VAL A 20 10.99 34.37 -20.20
C VAL A 20 10.84 32.92 -20.58
N LYS A 21 11.64 32.42 -21.51
CA LYS A 21 11.63 31.02 -21.95
C LYS A 21 11.99 30.06 -20.84
N SER A 22 13.04 30.39 -20.05
CA SER A 22 13.43 29.61 -18.87
C SER A 22 12.32 29.52 -17.84
N LYS A 23 11.67 30.63 -17.56
CA LYS A 23 10.55 30.72 -16.62
C LYS A 23 9.36 29.88 -17.10
N HIS A 24 9.08 29.91 -18.39
CA HIS A 24 8.03 29.11 -19.00
C HIS A 24 8.34 27.61 -18.95
N LEU A 25 9.57 27.22 -19.28
CA LEU A 25 10.02 25.83 -19.16
C LEU A 25 9.98 25.33 -17.73
N ALA A 26 10.41 26.15 -16.77
CA ALA A 26 10.34 25.82 -15.35
C ALA A 26 8.90 25.57 -14.89
N ALA A 27 7.95 26.38 -15.34
CA ALA A 27 6.54 26.21 -15.03
C ALA A 27 5.97 24.93 -15.63
N ILE A 28 6.37 24.56 -16.85
CA ILE A 28 5.96 23.32 -17.50
C ILE A 28 6.53 22.11 -16.74
N GLU A 29 7.82 22.15 -16.41
CA GLU A 29 8.48 21.07 -15.67
C GLU A 29 7.86 20.90 -14.26
N GLU A 30 7.55 22.00 -13.60
CA GLU A 30 6.87 21.96 -12.30
C GLU A 30 5.52 21.28 -12.38
N ARG A 31 4.73 21.57 -13.41
CA ARG A 31 3.44 20.89 -13.63
C ARG A 31 3.61 19.41 -13.90
N LYS A 32 4.59 19.03 -14.70
CA LYS A 32 4.92 17.63 -14.96
C LYS A 32 5.30 16.89 -13.68
N ILE A 33 6.14 17.49 -12.86
CA ILE A 33 6.56 16.93 -11.57
C ILE A 33 5.35 16.73 -10.65
N LYS A 34 4.50 17.74 -10.54
CA LYS A 34 3.26 17.65 -9.75
C LYS A 34 2.34 16.51 -10.24
N GLY A 35 2.19 16.40 -11.56
CA GLY A 35 1.42 15.31 -12.17
C GLY A 35 1.99 13.92 -11.87
N LEU A 36 3.32 13.77 -11.98
CA LEU A 36 4.01 12.52 -11.68
C LEU A 36 3.93 12.16 -10.19
N VAL A 37 4.07 13.14 -9.31
CA VAL A 37 3.92 12.93 -7.87
C VAL A 37 2.49 12.51 -7.53
N ALA A 38 1.49 13.14 -8.12
CA ALA A 38 0.09 12.75 -7.93
C ALA A 38 -0.17 11.30 -8.39
N LEU A 39 0.39 10.92 -9.55
CA LEU A 39 0.29 9.55 -10.06
C LEU A 39 1.01 8.54 -9.15
N LEU A 40 2.18 8.91 -8.64
CA LEU A 40 2.92 8.07 -7.70
C LEU A 40 2.14 7.85 -6.41
N VAL A 41 1.57 8.91 -5.83
CA VAL A 41 0.74 8.84 -4.62
C VAL A 41 -0.48 7.95 -4.87
N GLU A 42 -1.18 8.12 -5.97
CA GLU A 42 -2.33 7.30 -6.35
C GLU A 42 -1.94 5.81 -6.46
N THR A 43 -0.81 5.53 -7.11
CA THR A 43 -0.31 4.16 -7.26
C THR A 43 0.05 3.54 -5.92
N GLN A 44 0.68 4.29 -5.03
CA GLN A 44 1.01 3.82 -3.67
C GLN A 44 -0.24 3.59 -2.84
N MET A 45 -1.25 4.44 -2.95
CA MET A 45 -2.53 4.25 -2.28
C MET A 45 -3.23 2.98 -2.74
N LYS A 46 -3.29 2.72 -4.04
CA LYS A 46 -3.84 1.46 -4.60
C LYS A 46 -3.08 0.24 -4.09
N LYS A 47 -1.76 0.34 -4.03
CA LYS A 47 -0.92 -0.73 -3.48
C LYS A 47 -1.23 -1.00 -2.01
N LEU A 48 -1.44 0.05 -1.22
CA LEU A 48 -1.83 -0.07 0.18
C LEU A 48 -3.24 -0.67 0.34
N GLU A 49 -4.19 -0.28 -0.50
CA GLU A 49 -5.53 -0.86 -0.52
C GLU A 49 -5.52 -2.37 -0.80
N ILE A 50 -4.70 -2.80 -1.76
CA ILE A 50 -4.52 -4.23 -2.07
C ILE A 50 -3.93 -4.97 -0.87
N LYS A 51 -2.92 -4.41 -0.21
CA LYS A 51 -2.32 -4.99 0.99
C LYS A 51 -3.32 -5.10 2.14
N LEU A 52 -4.11 -4.05 2.35
CA LEU A 52 -5.17 -4.05 3.36
C LEU A 52 -6.19 -5.15 3.10
N ARG A 53 -6.62 -5.32 1.87
CA ARG A 53 -7.53 -6.40 1.47
C ARG A 53 -6.92 -7.77 1.74
N HIS A 54 -5.64 -7.97 1.43
CA HIS A 54 -4.93 -9.20 1.73
C HIS A 54 -4.88 -9.48 3.23
N PHE A 55 -4.67 -8.46 4.07
CA PHE A 55 -4.73 -8.61 5.52
C PHE A 55 -6.11 -9.01 6.02
N GLU A 56 -7.16 -8.42 5.48
CA GLU A 56 -8.55 -8.78 5.81
C GLU A 56 -8.85 -10.22 5.41
N GLU A 57 -8.39 -10.66 4.24
CA GLU A 57 -8.52 -12.03 3.78
C GLU A 57 -7.77 -13.02 4.67
N LEU A 58 -6.53 -12.68 5.06
CA LEU A 58 -5.73 -13.48 5.98
C LEU A 58 -6.37 -13.56 7.36
N GLU A 59 -6.91 -12.48 7.87
CA GLU A 59 -7.63 -12.44 9.14
C GLU A 59 -8.85 -13.37 9.09
N THR A 60 -9.61 -13.34 8.01
CA THR A 60 -10.75 -14.22 7.81
C THR A 60 -10.34 -15.70 7.77
N ILE A 61 -9.23 -16.01 7.08
CA ILE A 61 -8.68 -17.37 7.02
C ILE A 61 -8.22 -17.83 8.40
N MET A 62 -7.53 -16.98 9.12
CA MET A 62 -7.06 -17.28 10.49
C MET A 62 -8.23 -17.54 11.44
N ASP A 63 -9.28 -16.76 11.36
CA ASP A 63 -10.48 -16.95 12.18
C ASP A 63 -11.16 -18.28 11.86
N ARG A 64 -11.27 -18.66 10.59
CA ARG A 64 -11.80 -19.97 10.19
C ARG A 64 -10.96 -21.13 10.71
N GLU A 65 -9.65 -21.04 10.59
CA GLU A 65 -8.74 -22.07 11.09
C GLU A 65 -8.82 -22.19 12.61
N ARG A 66 -8.92 -21.07 13.30
CA ARG A 66 -9.10 -21.02 14.74
C ARG A 66 -10.39 -21.70 15.17
N GLU A 67 -11.49 -21.42 14.49
CA GLU A 67 -12.77 -22.08 14.75
C GLU A 67 -12.71 -23.59 14.47
N ALA A 68 -12.08 -23.99 13.37
CA ALA A 68 -11.88 -25.39 13.02
C ALA A 68 -11.03 -26.13 14.07
N LEU A 69 -9.97 -25.52 14.56
CA LEU A 69 -9.14 -26.07 15.62
C LEU A 69 -9.88 -26.18 16.94
N GLU A 70 -10.69 -25.19 17.28
CA GLU A 70 -11.50 -25.23 18.50
C GLU A 70 -12.57 -26.33 18.41
N TYR A 71 -13.17 -26.53 17.25
CA TYR A 71 -14.11 -27.62 17.01
C TYR A 71 -13.42 -28.98 17.17
N GLN A 72 -12.26 -29.18 16.58
CA GLN A 72 -11.47 -30.40 16.72
C GLN A 72 -11.05 -30.66 18.17
N ARG A 73 -10.67 -29.62 18.88
CA ARG A 73 -10.34 -29.69 20.30
C ARG A 73 -11.52 -30.16 21.13
N GLN A 74 -12.70 -29.62 20.91
CA GLN A 74 -13.92 -30.02 21.60
C GLN A 74 -14.29 -31.47 21.29
N GLN A 75 -14.19 -31.90 20.04
CA GLN A 75 -14.42 -33.30 19.67
C GLN A 75 -13.44 -34.24 20.38
N LEU A 76 -12.16 -33.88 20.45
CA LEU A 76 -11.15 -34.66 21.14
C LEU A 76 -11.45 -34.77 22.63
N ILE A 77 -11.86 -33.69 23.28
CA ILE A 77 -12.25 -33.66 24.68
C ILE A 77 -13.49 -34.58 24.93
N GLN A 78 -14.48 -34.55 24.04
CA GLN A 78 -15.63 -35.42 24.12
C GLN A 78 -15.25 -36.90 24.01
N VAL A 79 -14.39 -37.24 23.05
CA VAL A 79 -13.90 -38.63 22.89
C VAL A 79 -13.16 -39.10 24.11
N ILE A 80 -12.27 -38.28 24.66
CA ILE A 80 -11.52 -38.58 25.89
C ILE A 80 -12.45 -38.75 27.08
N SER A 81 -13.44 -37.86 27.24
CA SER A 81 -14.43 -37.95 28.30
C SER A 81 -15.28 -39.25 28.20
N CYS A 82 -15.72 -39.60 26.99
CA CYS A 82 -16.45 -40.85 26.76
C CYS A 82 -15.58 -42.07 27.06
N ALA A 83 -14.32 -42.08 26.65
CA ALA A 83 -13.38 -43.15 26.94
C ALA A 83 -13.16 -43.31 28.45
N LEU A 84 -13.00 -42.22 29.18
CA LEU A 84 -12.83 -42.22 30.64
C LEU A 84 -14.10 -42.77 31.34
N ILE A 85 -15.30 -42.37 30.90
CA ILE A 85 -16.56 -42.86 31.45
C ILE A 85 -16.69 -44.35 31.22
N VAL A 86 -16.40 -44.85 30.03
CA VAL A 86 -16.40 -46.27 29.70
C VAL A 86 -15.39 -47.04 30.54
N CYS A 87 -14.17 -46.54 30.70
CA CYS A 87 -13.17 -47.16 31.57
C CYS A 87 -13.63 -47.25 33.03
N LEU A 88 -14.22 -46.19 33.57
CA LEU A 88 -14.76 -46.15 34.92
C LEU A 88 -15.92 -47.14 35.09
N CYS A 89 -16.83 -47.24 34.13
CA CYS A 89 -17.93 -48.20 34.12
C CYS A 89 -17.39 -49.64 34.13
N ILE A 90 -16.37 -49.93 33.34
CA ILE A 90 -15.76 -51.28 33.30
C ILE A 90 -15.10 -51.58 34.63
N LEU A 91 -14.37 -50.65 35.23
CA LEU A 91 -13.70 -50.81 36.52
C LEU A 91 -14.73 -51.04 37.67
N LEU A 92 -15.85 -50.30 37.61
CA LEU A 92 -16.91 -50.42 38.61
C LEU A 92 -17.73 -51.71 38.46
N SER A 93 -17.81 -52.32 37.27
CA SER A 93 -18.51 -53.58 37.07
C SER A 93 -17.67 -54.80 37.44
N PHE A 94 -16.39 -54.55 37.65
CA PHE A 94 -15.50 -55.58 38.24
C PHE A 94 -15.39 -55.39 39.75
#